data_23cdd935ae6e96a2b2f0a0d2ee2d3bf7
#
_entry.id   23cdd935ae6e96a2b2f0a0d2ee2d3bf7
#
_cell.length_a   1.000
_cell.length_b   1.000
_cell.length_c   1.000
_cell.angle_alpha   90.00
_cell.angle_beta   90.00
_cell.angle_gamma   90.00
#
_symmetry.space_group_name_H-M   'P 1'
#
loop_
_entity.id
_entity.type
_entity.pdbx_description
1 polymer ?
#
loop_
_entity_poly.entity_id
_entity_poly.type
_entity_poly.pdbx_seq_one_letter_code
_entity_poly.pdbx_strand_id
1 'polypeptide(L)'
;MSFDVAGTCAVITGGGHGIGRAFAEAIANEGANVVIADVNKARADKIANRLGGISVACDVGDHASLVSLVEQAVDTFGPVKVFCSNAGILDQGPDLGSSVEQIDAITRVNLLSHVWAAQAVLPSMIEQGGGYFVQTLSSAALITGPAGMGYTFTKHGALGFAEWLALNYADKNIHVSCLCPNLVNTGLLGRDEDNESAESPFVLPEGLGDVVEPEACAEATIAAMKEGRFLVLPHQRVGESFKRKANEYDAWLATSGERIRGLRPSS
;
A
#
# COMPACT_ATOMS: atom_id res chain seq x y z
N MET A 1 20.59 -6.12 9.55
CA MET A 1 19.90 -7.39 9.93
C MET A 1 19.72 -8.18 8.65
N SER A 2 19.92 -9.49 8.66
CA SER A 2 19.58 -10.33 7.50
C SER A 2 18.06 -10.36 7.36
N PHE A 3 17.54 -10.19 6.14
CA PHE A 3 16.14 -10.44 5.84
C PHE A 3 15.89 -11.95 6.03
N ASP A 4 15.25 -12.28 7.15
CA ASP A 4 14.86 -13.66 7.47
C ASP A 4 13.43 -13.63 7.97
N VAL A 5 12.52 -14.14 7.15
CA VAL A 5 11.08 -14.19 7.42
C VAL A 5 10.54 -15.63 7.42
N ALA A 6 11.40 -16.61 7.15
CA ALA A 6 10.99 -18.01 7.10
C ALA A 6 10.42 -18.48 8.46
N GLY A 7 9.23 -19.09 8.42
CA GLY A 7 8.52 -19.54 9.61
C GLY A 7 7.91 -18.43 10.49
N THR A 8 8.09 -17.14 10.13
CA THR A 8 7.56 -16.02 10.90
C THR A 8 6.17 -15.58 10.40
N CYS A 9 5.42 -14.86 11.22
CA CYS A 9 4.10 -14.34 10.88
C CYS A 9 4.19 -13.09 10.00
N ALA A 10 3.47 -13.09 8.87
CA ALA A 10 3.31 -11.95 7.98
C ALA A 10 1.82 -11.61 7.80
N VAL A 11 1.41 -10.41 8.14
CA VAL A 11 0.03 -9.91 8.01
C VAL A 11 -0.07 -8.98 6.80
N ILE A 12 -1.05 -9.20 5.92
CA ILE A 12 -1.27 -8.40 4.72
C ILE A 12 -2.71 -7.90 4.68
N THR A 13 -2.92 -6.57 4.75
CA THR A 13 -4.24 -5.96 4.60
C THR A 13 -4.57 -5.69 3.13
N GLY A 14 -5.84 -5.87 2.72
CA GLY A 14 -6.23 -5.86 1.31
C GLY A 14 -5.57 -6.99 0.54
N GLY A 15 -5.30 -8.12 1.22
CA GLY A 15 -4.57 -9.26 0.68
C GLY A 15 -5.39 -10.18 -0.24
N GLY A 16 -6.68 -9.91 -0.41
CA GLY A 16 -7.57 -10.71 -1.25
C GLY A 16 -7.36 -10.52 -2.75
N HIS A 17 -6.74 -9.42 -3.18
CA HIS A 17 -6.51 -9.11 -4.60
C HIS A 17 -5.34 -8.15 -4.83
N GLY A 18 -5.04 -7.87 -6.11
CA GLY A 18 -4.10 -6.84 -6.55
C GLY A 18 -2.71 -6.94 -5.92
N ILE A 19 -2.15 -5.79 -5.52
CA ILE A 19 -0.79 -5.72 -4.92
C ILE A 19 -0.72 -6.52 -3.62
N GLY A 20 -1.77 -6.48 -2.78
CA GLY A 20 -1.80 -7.23 -1.51
C GLY A 20 -1.70 -8.73 -1.73
N ARG A 21 -2.44 -9.28 -2.70
CA ARG A 21 -2.35 -10.68 -3.11
C ARG A 21 -0.94 -11.02 -3.60
N ALA A 22 -0.41 -10.24 -4.53
CA ALA A 22 0.92 -10.49 -5.08
C ALA A 22 2.02 -10.42 -4.00
N PHE A 23 1.92 -9.50 -3.05
CA PHE A 23 2.85 -9.43 -1.91
C PHE A 23 2.68 -10.64 -0.98
N ALA A 24 1.44 -11.09 -0.71
CA ALA A 24 1.19 -12.28 0.09
C ALA A 24 1.83 -13.53 -0.54
N GLU A 25 1.72 -13.69 -1.85
CA GLU A 25 2.36 -14.78 -2.60
C GLU A 25 3.90 -14.67 -2.53
N ALA A 26 4.45 -13.48 -2.73
CA ALA A 26 5.89 -13.26 -2.70
C ALA A 26 6.48 -13.52 -1.32
N ILE A 27 5.85 -13.06 -0.23
CA ILE A 27 6.37 -13.25 1.13
C ILE A 27 6.17 -14.70 1.61
N ALA A 28 5.11 -15.40 1.17
CA ALA A 28 4.93 -16.81 1.41
C ALA A 28 6.02 -17.65 0.72
N ASN A 29 6.44 -17.27 -0.49
CA ASN A 29 7.58 -17.91 -1.19
C ASN A 29 8.93 -17.69 -0.47
N GLU A 30 9.06 -16.64 0.34
CA GLU A 30 10.20 -16.45 1.27
C GLU A 30 10.05 -17.29 2.56
N GLY A 31 8.99 -18.10 2.67
CA GLY A 31 8.75 -19.02 3.77
C GLY A 31 7.95 -18.47 4.95
N ALA A 32 7.36 -17.29 4.86
CA ALA A 32 6.54 -16.73 5.93
C ALA A 32 5.17 -17.41 6.04
N ASN A 33 4.63 -17.49 7.25
CA ASN A 33 3.24 -17.86 7.52
C ASN A 33 2.35 -16.63 7.31
N VAL A 34 1.44 -16.67 6.36
CA VAL A 34 0.66 -15.51 5.93
C VAL A 34 -0.72 -15.43 6.58
N VAL A 35 -1.08 -14.21 6.99
CA VAL A 35 -2.43 -13.84 7.44
C VAL A 35 -3.00 -12.86 6.41
N ILE A 36 -4.02 -13.29 5.69
CA ILE A 36 -4.67 -12.53 4.62
C ILE A 36 -5.87 -11.80 5.20
N ALA A 37 -5.76 -10.49 5.33
CA ALA A 37 -6.84 -9.64 5.81
C ALA A 37 -7.49 -8.88 4.65
N ASP A 38 -8.81 -8.96 4.55
CA ASP A 38 -9.58 -8.24 3.54
C ASP A 38 -11.00 -7.98 4.05
N VAL A 39 -11.63 -6.89 3.60
CA VAL A 39 -13.04 -6.64 3.88
C VAL A 39 -13.92 -7.69 3.19
N ASN A 40 -13.50 -8.19 2.04
CA ASN A 40 -14.10 -9.32 1.36
C ASN A 40 -13.49 -10.64 1.84
N LYS A 41 -14.14 -11.24 2.87
CA LYS A 41 -13.68 -12.50 3.49
C LYS A 41 -13.51 -13.64 2.47
N ALA A 42 -14.38 -13.73 1.48
CA ALA A 42 -14.32 -14.81 0.48
C ALA A 42 -13.06 -14.72 -0.39
N ARG A 43 -12.64 -13.49 -0.76
CA ARG A 43 -11.37 -13.28 -1.47
C ARG A 43 -10.18 -13.61 -0.57
N ALA A 44 -10.20 -13.18 0.69
CA ALA A 44 -9.17 -13.53 1.65
C ALA A 44 -9.05 -15.05 1.83
N ASP A 45 -10.18 -15.77 1.94
CA ASP A 45 -10.22 -17.23 2.05
C ASP A 45 -9.56 -17.93 0.86
N LYS A 46 -9.89 -17.49 -0.37
CA LYS A 46 -9.30 -18.06 -1.60
C LYS A 46 -7.77 -17.98 -1.57
N ILE A 47 -7.23 -16.83 -1.20
CA ILE A 47 -5.77 -16.61 -1.17
C ILE A 47 -5.12 -17.36 -0.01
N ALA A 48 -5.68 -17.26 1.21
CA ALA A 48 -5.16 -17.93 2.38
C ALA A 48 -5.10 -19.47 2.18
N ASN A 49 -6.17 -20.08 1.67
CA ASN A 49 -6.21 -21.51 1.38
C ASN A 49 -5.15 -21.94 0.37
N ARG A 50 -4.91 -21.12 -0.67
CA ARG A 50 -3.88 -21.40 -1.68
C ARG A 50 -2.47 -21.34 -1.11
N LEU A 51 -2.22 -20.46 -0.15
CA LEU A 51 -0.90 -20.21 0.45
C LEU A 51 -0.67 -21.03 1.75
N GLY A 52 -1.67 -21.78 2.23
CA GLY A 52 -1.58 -22.50 3.49
C GLY A 52 -1.58 -21.61 4.73
N GLY A 53 -2.09 -20.37 4.59
CA GLY A 53 -2.21 -19.39 5.66
C GLY A 53 -3.61 -19.33 6.26
N ILE A 54 -3.88 -18.27 7.03
CA ILE A 54 -5.23 -17.97 7.53
C ILE A 54 -5.77 -16.68 6.93
N SER A 55 -7.10 -16.53 6.96
CA SER A 55 -7.81 -15.35 6.49
C SER A 55 -8.60 -14.71 7.62
N VAL A 56 -8.61 -13.37 7.65
CA VAL A 56 -9.37 -12.57 8.62
C VAL A 56 -10.21 -11.54 7.87
N ALA A 57 -11.52 -11.48 8.18
CA ALA A 57 -12.33 -10.35 7.73
C ALA A 57 -11.91 -9.10 8.50
N CYS A 58 -11.44 -8.07 7.80
CA CYS A 58 -10.95 -6.86 8.43
C CYS A 58 -11.31 -5.61 7.62
N ASP A 59 -12.05 -4.70 8.24
CA ASP A 59 -12.19 -3.33 7.78
C ASP A 59 -11.08 -2.49 8.41
N VAL A 60 -10.09 -2.09 7.61
CA VAL A 60 -8.97 -1.27 8.08
C VAL A 60 -9.39 0.16 8.45
N GLY A 61 -10.58 0.61 8.02
CA GLY A 61 -11.19 1.87 8.45
C GLY A 61 -11.74 1.82 9.88
N ASP A 62 -11.73 0.65 10.54
CA ASP A 62 -12.08 0.47 11.94
C ASP A 62 -10.87 0.03 12.77
N HIS A 63 -10.51 0.85 13.77
CA HIS A 63 -9.38 0.59 14.65
C HIS A 63 -9.52 -0.75 15.41
N ALA A 64 -10.71 -1.08 15.91
CA ALA A 64 -10.96 -2.31 16.67
C ALA A 64 -10.77 -3.56 15.78
N SER A 65 -11.16 -3.47 14.51
CA SER A 65 -10.93 -4.53 13.51
C SER A 65 -9.44 -4.80 13.28
N LEU A 66 -8.60 -3.76 13.23
CA LEU A 66 -7.15 -3.90 13.11
C LEU A 66 -6.50 -4.51 14.36
N VAL A 67 -6.95 -4.13 15.57
CA VAL A 67 -6.47 -4.74 16.82
C VAL A 67 -6.81 -6.23 16.82
N SER A 68 -8.06 -6.60 16.52
CA SER A 68 -8.49 -7.99 16.45
C SER A 68 -7.73 -8.81 15.38
N LEU A 69 -7.39 -8.19 14.23
CA LEU A 69 -6.55 -8.82 13.21
C LEU A 69 -5.19 -9.22 13.77
N VAL A 70 -4.52 -8.28 14.47
CA VAL A 70 -3.19 -8.54 15.05
C VAL A 70 -3.26 -9.62 16.13
N GLU A 71 -4.28 -9.59 17.00
CA GLU A 71 -4.51 -10.62 18.03
C GLU A 71 -4.66 -12.00 17.41
N GLN A 72 -5.53 -12.16 16.40
CA GLN A 72 -5.73 -13.44 15.69
C GLN A 72 -4.45 -13.94 14.99
N ALA A 73 -3.67 -13.03 14.42
CA ALA A 73 -2.39 -13.36 13.81
C ALA A 73 -1.39 -13.91 14.85
N VAL A 74 -1.28 -13.23 15.99
CA VAL A 74 -0.38 -13.62 17.09
C VAL A 74 -0.81 -14.95 17.71
N ASP A 75 -2.10 -15.16 17.93
CA ASP A 75 -2.64 -16.40 18.50
C ASP A 75 -2.37 -17.62 17.59
N THR A 76 -2.30 -17.39 16.26
CA THR A 76 -2.14 -18.49 15.30
C THR A 76 -0.67 -18.78 14.99
N PHE A 77 0.15 -17.76 14.73
CA PHE A 77 1.51 -17.91 14.21
C PHE A 77 2.59 -17.28 15.09
N GLY A 78 2.21 -16.74 16.26
CA GLY A 78 3.11 -16.01 17.14
C GLY A 78 3.34 -14.56 16.68
N PRO A 79 4.33 -13.87 17.25
CA PRO A 79 4.56 -12.45 17.04
C PRO A 79 4.70 -12.08 15.55
N VAL A 80 4.02 -11.02 15.13
CA VAL A 80 4.06 -10.55 13.74
C VAL A 80 5.45 -10.00 13.40
N LYS A 81 6.10 -10.57 12.40
CA LYS A 81 7.41 -10.13 11.90
C LYS A 81 7.30 -9.14 10.75
N VAL A 82 6.31 -9.33 9.89
CA VAL A 82 6.04 -8.46 8.74
C VAL A 82 4.59 -8.00 8.80
N PHE A 83 4.36 -6.70 8.74
CA PHE A 83 3.03 -6.13 8.57
C PHE A 83 2.98 -5.30 7.29
N CYS A 84 2.19 -5.74 6.30
CA CYS A 84 1.95 -5.01 5.06
C CYS A 84 0.61 -4.26 5.15
N SER A 85 0.68 -2.98 5.47
CA SER A 85 -0.46 -2.06 5.47
C SER A 85 -0.72 -1.60 4.04
N ASN A 86 -1.55 -2.38 3.31
CA ASN A 86 -1.71 -2.24 1.87
C ASN A 86 -3.12 -1.80 1.44
N ALA A 87 -4.17 -2.13 2.19
CA ALA A 87 -5.54 -1.77 1.84
C ALA A 87 -5.70 -0.27 1.53
N GLY A 88 -6.46 0.04 0.49
CA GLY A 88 -6.69 1.42 0.06
C GLY A 88 -7.88 1.53 -0.89
N ILE A 89 -8.45 2.72 -0.98
CA ILE A 89 -9.56 3.07 -1.86
C ILE A 89 -9.26 4.35 -2.64
N LEU A 90 -9.99 4.57 -3.74
CA LEU A 90 -9.99 5.83 -4.48
C LEU A 90 -11.20 6.68 -4.09
N ASP A 91 -11.05 7.99 -4.15
CA ASP A 91 -12.19 8.92 -4.13
C ASP A 91 -12.76 9.10 -5.55
N GLN A 92 -14.03 9.51 -5.58
CA GLN A 92 -14.76 9.65 -6.84
C GLN A 92 -14.67 11.08 -7.36
N GLY A 93 -13.54 11.43 -7.98
CA GLY A 93 -13.48 12.64 -8.77
C GLY A 93 -12.30 13.57 -8.45
N PRO A 94 -11.95 14.42 -9.43
CA PRO A 94 -10.78 15.29 -9.34
C PRO A 94 -11.06 16.64 -8.67
N ASP A 95 -12.30 16.91 -8.25
CA ASP A 95 -12.71 18.22 -7.72
C ASP A 95 -13.09 18.19 -6.23
N LEU A 96 -13.53 19.31 -5.71
CA LEU A 96 -13.98 19.47 -4.32
C LEU A 96 -15.40 18.91 -4.07
N GLY A 97 -15.96 18.11 -5.00
CA GLY A 97 -17.30 17.57 -4.91
C GLY A 97 -17.49 16.38 -3.99
N SER A 98 -16.42 15.84 -3.40
CA SER A 98 -16.52 14.74 -2.44
C SER A 98 -17.29 15.17 -1.18
N SER A 99 -18.22 14.33 -0.71
CA SER A 99 -18.94 14.58 0.54
C SER A 99 -18.02 14.44 1.77
N VAL A 100 -18.46 14.96 2.91
CA VAL A 100 -17.73 14.83 4.20
C VAL A 100 -17.53 13.35 4.55
N GLU A 101 -18.54 12.52 4.33
CA GLU A 101 -18.49 11.08 4.60
C GLU A 101 -17.48 10.36 3.68
N GLN A 102 -17.39 10.76 2.41
CA GLN A 102 -16.38 10.22 1.49
C GLN A 102 -14.95 10.61 1.91
N ILE A 103 -14.77 11.86 2.35
CA ILE A 103 -13.47 12.33 2.87
C ILE A 103 -13.10 11.61 4.17
N ASP A 104 -14.06 11.41 5.09
CA ASP A 104 -13.82 10.63 6.32
C ASP A 104 -13.43 9.19 5.97
N ALA A 105 -14.19 8.52 5.11
CA ALA A 105 -13.93 7.14 4.71
C ALA A 105 -12.54 6.96 4.09
N ILE A 106 -12.16 7.81 3.12
CA ILE A 106 -10.84 7.70 2.49
C ILE A 106 -9.71 8.06 3.47
N THR A 107 -9.95 8.98 4.40
CA THR A 107 -8.98 9.34 5.44
C THR A 107 -8.74 8.17 6.39
N ARG A 108 -9.80 7.49 6.82
CA ARG A 108 -9.69 6.30 7.67
C ARG A 108 -8.93 5.19 6.98
N VAL A 109 -9.33 4.85 5.75
CA VAL A 109 -8.75 3.72 5.01
C VAL A 109 -7.34 4.01 4.51
N ASN A 110 -7.06 5.17 3.92
CA ASN A 110 -5.78 5.43 3.25
C ASN A 110 -4.72 6.09 4.13
N LEU A 111 -5.08 6.60 5.30
CA LEU A 111 -4.15 7.30 6.18
C LEU A 111 -4.19 6.73 7.60
N LEU A 112 -5.33 6.78 8.29
CA LEU A 112 -5.41 6.39 9.69
C LEU A 112 -5.19 4.89 9.89
N SER A 113 -5.55 4.05 8.93
CA SER A 113 -5.29 2.61 8.97
C SER A 113 -3.80 2.28 9.14
N HIS A 114 -2.91 3.04 8.49
CA HIS A 114 -1.46 2.87 8.64
C HIS A 114 -1.00 3.20 10.08
N VAL A 115 -1.56 4.26 10.67
CA VAL A 115 -1.27 4.67 12.05
C VAL A 115 -1.79 3.61 13.03
N TRP A 116 -3.04 3.20 12.89
CA TRP A 116 -3.67 2.21 13.77
C TRP A 116 -3.02 0.83 13.66
N ALA A 117 -2.65 0.41 12.45
CA ALA A 117 -1.88 -0.82 12.26
C ALA A 117 -0.53 -0.79 12.99
N ALA A 118 0.20 0.33 12.87
CA ALA A 118 1.46 0.50 13.60
C ALA A 118 1.25 0.48 15.11
N GLN A 119 0.22 1.16 15.63
CA GLN A 119 -0.12 1.13 17.06
C GLN A 119 -0.43 -0.27 17.57
N ALA A 120 -1.12 -1.08 16.76
CA ALA A 120 -1.49 -2.44 17.14
C ALA A 120 -0.31 -3.41 17.09
N VAL A 121 0.61 -3.28 16.10
CA VAL A 121 1.63 -4.31 15.84
C VAL A 121 3.01 -3.99 16.39
N LEU A 122 3.42 -2.71 16.44
CA LEU A 122 4.79 -2.33 16.82
C LEU A 122 5.19 -2.73 18.23
N PRO A 123 4.32 -2.68 19.28
CA PRO A 123 4.72 -3.12 20.61
C PRO A 123 5.27 -4.54 20.60
N SER A 124 4.56 -5.49 20.00
CA SER A 124 5.02 -6.89 19.92
C SER A 124 6.21 -7.06 18.96
N MET A 125 6.28 -6.28 17.88
CA MET A 125 7.46 -6.28 17.00
C MET A 125 8.74 -5.84 17.76
N ILE A 126 8.65 -4.83 18.61
CA ILE A 126 9.77 -4.33 19.41
C ILE A 126 10.19 -5.38 20.43
N GLU A 127 9.24 -5.98 21.15
CA GLU A 127 9.51 -7.02 22.16
C GLU A 127 10.24 -8.22 21.58
N GLN A 128 9.94 -8.63 20.33
CA GLN A 128 10.66 -9.72 19.64
C GLN A 128 11.99 -9.29 18.98
N GLY A 129 12.41 -8.03 19.15
CA GLY A 129 13.69 -7.52 18.63
C GLY A 129 13.61 -6.90 17.24
N GLY A 130 12.42 -6.51 16.79
CA GLY A 130 12.20 -5.76 15.55
C GLY A 130 11.41 -6.50 14.48
N GLY A 131 11.06 -5.79 13.42
CA GLY A 131 10.23 -6.29 12.33
C GLY A 131 10.21 -5.37 11.12
N TYR A 132 9.37 -5.71 10.16
CA TYR A 132 9.19 -4.97 8.91
C TYR A 132 7.77 -4.39 8.82
N PHE A 133 7.67 -3.07 8.67
CA PHE A 133 6.42 -2.37 8.45
C PHE A 133 6.39 -1.83 7.02
N VAL A 134 5.65 -2.49 6.14
CA VAL A 134 5.51 -2.14 4.72
C VAL A 134 4.24 -1.33 4.53
N GLN A 135 4.31 -0.23 3.79
CA GLN A 135 3.14 0.58 3.46
C GLN A 135 2.98 0.69 1.94
N THR A 136 1.81 0.35 1.43
CA THR A 136 1.44 0.61 0.04
C THR A 136 0.84 2.02 -0.07
N LEU A 137 1.66 2.95 -0.55
CA LEU A 137 1.26 4.32 -0.80
C LEU A 137 0.83 4.52 -2.27
N SER A 138 1.48 5.44 -2.97
CA SER A 138 1.28 5.74 -4.39
C SER A 138 2.33 6.75 -4.84
N SER A 139 2.54 6.89 -6.14
CA SER A 139 3.19 8.08 -6.72
C SER A 139 2.53 9.38 -6.27
N ALA A 140 1.21 9.34 -5.97
CA ALA A 140 0.45 10.46 -5.42
C ALA A 140 0.91 10.90 -4.02
N ALA A 141 1.72 10.11 -3.32
CA ALA A 141 2.36 10.51 -2.06
C ALA A 141 3.58 11.43 -2.28
N LEU A 142 4.20 11.36 -3.46
CA LEU A 142 5.42 12.07 -3.82
C LEU A 142 5.15 13.23 -4.78
N ILE A 143 4.29 12.98 -5.76
CA ILE A 143 3.96 13.91 -6.84
C ILE A 143 2.45 14.00 -6.97
N THR A 144 1.91 15.22 -7.00
CA THR A 144 0.48 15.43 -7.24
C THR A 144 0.17 15.20 -8.73
N GLY A 145 -0.80 14.34 -8.99
CA GLY A 145 -1.25 13.97 -10.34
C GLY A 145 -2.75 14.21 -10.52
N PRO A 146 -3.37 13.56 -11.51
CA PRO A 146 -4.80 13.68 -11.81
C PRO A 146 -5.70 12.89 -10.85
N ALA A 147 -5.15 12.27 -9.82
CA ALA A 147 -5.94 11.57 -8.79
C ALA A 147 -6.82 12.55 -8.00
N GLY A 148 -7.86 12.04 -7.38
CA GLY A 148 -8.77 12.82 -6.54
C GLY A 148 -8.08 13.52 -5.37
N MET A 149 -8.74 14.57 -4.85
CA MET A 149 -8.22 15.38 -3.75
C MET A 149 -8.00 14.53 -2.49
N GLY A 150 -8.99 13.74 -2.09
CA GLY A 150 -8.94 12.88 -0.89
C GLY A 150 -7.83 11.84 -0.98
N TYR A 151 -7.68 11.21 -2.15
CA TYR A 151 -6.58 10.28 -2.40
C TYR A 151 -5.22 10.96 -2.29
N THR A 152 -5.06 12.12 -2.93
CA THR A 152 -3.79 12.86 -2.95
C THR A 152 -3.35 13.27 -1.56
N PHE A 153 -4.22 13.92 -0.77
CA PHE A 153 -3.80 14.39 0.55
C PHE A 153 -3.56 13.22 1.53
N THR A 154 -4.37 12.14 1.45
CA THR A 154 -4.19 10.99 2.33
C THR A 154 -2.88 10.25 2.04
N LYS A 155 -2.50 10.10 0.77
CA LYS A 155 -1.23 9.46 0.41
C LYS A 155 -0.01 10.33 0.79
N HIS A 156 -0.08 11.67 0.69
CA HIS A 156 0.96 12.56 1.24
C HIS A 156 1.05 12.45 2.77
N GLY A 157 -0.09 12.45 3.47
CA GLY A 157 -0.11 12.27 4.92
C GLY A 157 0.47 10.93 5.37
N ALA A 158 0.14 9.86 4.66
CA ALA A 158 0.67 8.52 4.93
C ALA A 158 2.20 8.44 4.71
N LEU A 159 2.75 9.15 3.70
CA LEU A 159 4.21 9.25 3.53
C LEU A 159 4.86 9.95 4.73
N GLY A 160 4.29 11.09 5.17
CA GLY A 160 4.81 11.79 6.35
C GLY A 160 4.80 10.91 7.61
N PHE A 161 3.76 10.10 7.80
CA PHE A 161 3.71 9.12 8.88
C PHE A 161 4.80 8.03 8.73
N ALA A 162 4.99 7.51 7.51
CA ALA A 162 6.01 6.49 7.24
C ALA A 162 7.42 7.00 7.50
N GLU A 163 7.74 8.23 7.07
CA GLU A 163 9.02 8.89 7.34
C GLU A 163 9.22 9.10 8.85
N TRP A 164 8.20 9.59 9.54
CA TRP A 164 8.24 9.75 10.97
C TRP A 164 8.52 8.42 11.69
N LEU A 165 7.85 7.33 11.26
CA LEU A 165 8.05 6.01 11.82
C LEU A 165 9.48 5.51 11.59
N ALA A 166 9.99 5.61 10.37
CA ALA A 166 11.34 5.19 10.01
C ALA A 166 12.41 5.94 10.82
N LEU A 167 12.23 7.25 11.04
CA LEU A 167 13.17 8.06 11.80
C LEU A 167 13.15 7.78 13.31
N ASN A 168 11.97 7.49 13.88
CA ASN A 168 11.81 7.38 15.33
C ASN A 168 11.91 5.95 15.87
N TYR A 169 11.89 4.93 15.02
CA TYR A 169 11.90 3.53 15.44
C TYR A 169 13.04 2.70 14.83
N ALA A 170 13.98 3.31 14.13
CA ALA A 170 15.15 2.63 13.60
C ALA A 170 16.01 1.98 14.70
N ASP A 171 16.13 2.63 15.85
CA ASP A 171 16.85 2.13 17.03
C ASP A 171 16.16 0.94 17.71
N LYS A 172 14.89 0.67 17.37
CA LYS A 172 14.11 -0.49 17.79
C LYS A 172 14.11 -1.62 16.76
N ASN A 173 14.97 -1.54 15.75
CA ASN A 173 15.03 -2.48 14.63
C ASN A 173 13.70 -2.59 13.84
N ILE A 174 12.92 -1.51 13.79
CA ILE A 174 11.74 -1.43 12.91
C ILE A 174 12.18 -0.91 11.54
N HIS A 175 12.07 -1.78 10.54
CA HIS A 175 12.37 -1.45 9.16
C HIS A 175 11.09 -1.02 8.44
N VAL A 176 11.12 0.16 7.84
CA VAL A 176 9.95 0.70 7.11
C VAL A 176 10.26 0.76 5.62
N SER A 177 9.36 0.23 4.80
CA SER A 177 9.42 0.36 3.34
C SER A 177 8.10 0.90 2.80
N CYS A 178 8.19 1.91 1.93
CA CYS A 178 7.06 2.57 1.30
C CYS A 178 7.02 2.28 -0.19
N LEU A 179 6.06 1.46 -0.61
CA LEU A 179 5.78 1.20 -2.01
C LEU A 179 4.99 2.37 -2.60
N CYS A 180 5.57 3.07 -3.56
CA CYS A 180 4.98 4.23 -4.23
C CYS A 180 4.80 3.96 -5.74
N PRO A 181 3.88 3.08 -6.14
CA PRO A 181 3.63 2.77 -7.54
C PRO A 181 2.87 3.91 -8.22
N ASN A 182 2.95 3.96 -9.55
CA ASN A 182 2.04 4.73 -10.38
C ASN A 182 0.85 3.83 -10.77
N LEU A 183 0.67 3.51 -12.04
CA LEU A 183 -0.45 2.70 -12.51
C LEU A 183 -0.12 1.21 -12.39
N VAL A 184 -0.95 0.48 -11.68
CA VAL A 184 -0.83 -0.98 -11.49
C VAL A 184 -2.10 -1.66 -11.96
N ASN A 185 -1.97 -2.73 -12.73
CA ASN A 185 -3.08 -3.49 -13.29
C ASN A 185 -3.86 -4.24 -12.20
N THR A 186 -4.75 -3.53 -11.51
CA THR A 186 -5.55 -4.02 -10.37
C THR A 186 -7.00 -3.59 -10.49
N GLY A 187 -7.84 -4.06 -9.59
CA GLY A 187 -9.24 -3.64 -9.47
C GLY A 187 -9.44 -2.14 -9.25
N LEU A 188 -8.43 -1.41 -8.71
CA LEU A 188 -8.46 0.05 -8.64
C LEU A 188 -8.50 0.71 -10.03
N LEU A 189 -7.97 0.05 -11.07
CA LEU A 189 -8.07 0.48 -12.48
C LEU A 189 -9.21 -0.23 -13.23
N GLY A 190 -10.13 -0.89 -12.50
CA GLY A 190 -11.30 -1.53 -13.10
C GLY A 190 -11.07 -2.95 -13.62
N ARG A 191 -9.90 -3.58 -13.38
CA ARG A 191 -9.70 -4.99 -13.68
C ARG A 191 -10.70 -5.84 -12.90
N ASP A 192 -11.28 -6.84 -13.54
CA ASP A 192 -12.06 -7.87 -12.86
C ASP A 192 -11.12 -8.85 -12.13
N GLU A 193 -10.94 -8.63 -10.84
CA GLU A 193 -10.02 -9.41 -9.99
C GLU A 193 -10.55 -10.82 -9.70
N ASP A 194 -11.84 -11.08 -9.93
CA ASP A 194 -12.44 -12.41 -9.80
C ASP A 194 -12.25 -13.24 -11.09
N ASN A 195 -11.86 -12.59 -12.20
CA ASN A 195 -11.48 -13.22 -13.46
C ASN A 195 -10.00 -12.95 -13.78
N GLU A 196 -9.13 -13.88 -13.40
CA GLU A 196 -7.67 -13.75 -13.56
C GLU A 196 -7.21 -13.56 -15.03
N SER A 197 -8.05 -13.92 -16.00
CA SER A 197 -7.79 -13.72 -17.43
C SER A 197 -8.36 -12.42 -17.99
N ALA A 198 -9.08 -11.62 -17.20
CA ALA A 198 -9.64 -10.37 -17.67
C ALA A 198 -8.56 -9.31 -17.88
N GLU A 199 -8.56 -8.69 -19.05
CA GLU A 199 -7.78 -7.49 -19.29
C GLU A 199 -8.41 -6.30 -18.55
N SER A 200 -7.58 -5.34 -18.11
CA SER A 200 -8.09 -4.11 -17.54
C SER A 200 -8.84 -3.30 -18.61
N PRO A 201 -10.08 -2.88 -18.34
CA PRO A 201 -10.81 -1.99 -19.26
C PRO A 201 -10.22 -0.57 -19.26
N PHE A 202 -9.23 -0.29 -18.43
CA PHE A 202 -8.64 1.04 -18.30
C PHE A 202 -7.80 1.36 -19.55
N VAL A 203 -8.30 2.30 -20.34
CA VAL A 203 -7.55 2.88 -21.46
C VAL A 203 -6.66 3.99 -20.91
N LEU A 204 -5.36 3.79 -21.00
CA LEU A 204 -4.36 4.77 -20.57
C LEU A 204 -4.48 6.06 -21.39
N PRO A 205 -4.74 7.21 -20.74
CA PRO A 205 -4.52 8.50 -21.39
C PRO A 205 -3.04 8.65 -21.75
N GLU A 206 -2.75 9.17 -22.94
CA GLU A 206 -1.37 9.45 -23.35
C GLU A 206 -0.62 10.28 -22.29
N GLY A 207 0.59 9.85 -21.93
CA GLY A 207 1.47 10.57 -21.01
C GLY A 207 1.31 10.23 -19.52
N LEU A 208 0.42 9.31 -19.12
CA LEU A 208 0.33 8.87 -17.72
C LEU A 208 1.41 7.84 -17.32
N GLY A 209 2.15 7.30 -18.28
CA GLY A 209 3.24 6.33 -18.04
C GLY A 209 2.79 4.88 -18.26
N ASP A 210 3.66 3.95 -17.90
CA ASP A 210 3.45 2.53 -18.11
C ASP A 210 2.57 1.95 -16.98
N VAL A 211 1.79 0.91 -17.29
CA VAL A 211 1.11 0.07 -16.31
C VAL A 211 2.03 -1.11 -15.98
N VAL A 212 2.20 -1.40 -14.70
CA VAL A 212 2.93 -2.58 -14.25
C VAL A 212 1.96 -3.61 -13.64
N GLU A 213 2.37 -4.87 -13.62
CA GLU A 213 1.62 -5.92 -12.95
C GLU A 213 1.84 -5.86 -11.42
N PRO A 214 0.88 -6.32 -10.60
CA PRO A 214 1.01 -6.37 -9.14
C PRO A 214 2.24 -7.12 -8.67
N GLU A 215 2.63 -8.17 -9.37
CA GLU A 215 3.79 -9.01 -9.09
C GLU A 215 5.09 -8.21 -9.13
N ALA A 216 5.26 -7.30 -10.10
CA ALA A 216 6.43 -6.41 -10.17
C ALA A 216 6.52 -5.47 -8.96
N CYS A 217 5.37 -5.01 -8.43
CA CYS A 217 5.32 -4.24 -7.19
C CYS A 217 5.76 -5.08 -5.98
N ALA A 218 5.29 -6.32 -5.89
CA ALA A 218 5.65 -7.24 -4.82
C ALA A 218 7.15 -7.58 -4.85
N GLU A 219 7.70 -7.94 -6.00
CA GLU A 219 9.13 -8.23 -6.19
C GLU A 219 10.01 -7.04 -5.79
N ALA A 220 9.66 -5.83 -6.27
CA ALA A 220 10.38 -4.61 -5.91
C ALA A 220 10.34 -4.34 -4.39
N THR A 221 9.22 -4.67 -3.73
CA THR A 221 9.06 -4.51 -2.28
C THR A 221 9.91 -5.51 -1.51
N ILE A 222 9.90 -6.78 -1.89
CA ILE A 222 10.75 -7.81 -1.27
C ILE A 222 12.23 -7.47 -1.44
N ALA A 223 12.64 -7.03 -2.64
CA ALA A 223 14.02 -6.60 -2.87
C ALA A 223 14.41 -5.40 -1.97
N ALA A 224 13.51 -4.42 -1.82
CA ALA A 224 13.73 -3.28 -0.96
C ALA A 224 13.85 -3.67 0.53
N MET A 225 13.02 -4.61 1.00
CA MET A 225 13.10 -5.14 2.37
C MET A 225 14.45 -5.83 2.61
N LYS A 226 14.92 -6.64 1.66
CA LYS A 226 16.24 -7.31 1.71
C LYS A 226 17.40 -6.31 1.77
N GLU A 227 17.28 -5.18 1.09
CA GLU A 227 18.28 -4.11 1.04
C GLU A 227 18.14 -3.07 2.14
N GLY A 228 17.07 -3.10 2.93
CA GLY A 228 16.75 -2.09 3.94
C GLY A 228 16.38 -0.72 3.33
N ARG A 229 15.82 -0.71 2.10
CA ARG A 229 15.40 0.53 1.42
C ARG A 229 14.04 0.99 1.89
N PHE A 230 13.95 2.28 2.20
CA PHE A 230 12.70 2.92 2.58
C PHE A 230 11.77 3.13 1.37
N LEU A 231 12.25 3.79 0.31
CA LEU A 231 11.42 4.17 -0.83
C LEU A 231 11.50 3.13 -1.95
N VAL A 232 10.34 2.58 -2.32
CA VAL A 232 10.19 1.55 -3.36
C VAL A 232 9.43 2.12 -4.55
N LEU A 233 10.11 2.25 -5.68
CA LEU A 233 9.59 2.86 -6.91
C LEU A 233 9.63 1.86 -8.07
N PRO A 234 8.53 1.12 -8.32
CA PRO A 234 8.47 0.22 -9.48
C PRO A 234 8.56 0.96 -10.82
N HIS A 235 8.16 2.24 -10.83
CA HIS A 235 8.19 3.10 -12.02
C HIS A 235 9.33 4.13 -11.91
N GLN A 236 10.36 4.02 -12.72
CA GLN A 236 11.54 4.91 -12.69
C GLN A 236 11.18 6.40 -12.84
N ARG A 237 10.22 6.72 -13.73
CA ARG A 237 9.75 8.09 -13.96
C ARG A 237 9.20 8.79 -12.71
N VAL A 238 8.69 8.04 -11.73
CA VAL A 238 8.21 8.61 -10.47
C VAL A 238 9.37 9.27 -9.71
N GLY A 239 10.50 8.58 -9.61
CA GLY A 239 11.70 9.12 -8.96
C GLY A 239 12.27 10.36 -9.65
N GLU A 240 12.28 10.37 -10.98
CA GLU A 240 12.72 11.52 -11.77
C GLU A 240 11.79 12.72 -11.56
N SER A 241 10.47 12.49 -11.61
CA SER A 241 9.48 13.55 -11.39
C SER A 241 9.52 14.09 -9.96
N PHE A 242 9.78 13.24 -8.98
CA PHE A 242 9.94 13.65 -7.58
C PHE A 242 11.18 14.51 -7.38
N LYS A 243 12.32 14.15 -7.98
CA LYS A 243 13.54 14.97 -7.97
C LYS A 243 13.29 16.33 -8.61
N ARG A 244 12.61 16.37 -9.77
CA ARG A 244 12.26 17.62 -10.43
C ARG A 244 11.34 18.50 -9.57
N LYS A 245 10.31 17.89 -8.93
CA LYS A 245 9.44 18.61 -7.99
C LYS A 245 10.25 19.28 -6.87
N ALA A 246 11.21 18.57 -6.28
CA ALA A 246 12.01 19.11 -5.18
C ALA A 246 12.94 20.25 -5.61
N ASN A 247 13.52 20.17 -6.80
CA ASN A 247 14.49 21.16 -7.30
C ASN A 247 13.85 22.39 -7.95
N GLU A 248 12.66 22.23 -8.57
CA GLU A 248 12.02 23.25 -9.40
C GLU A 248 10.52 23.34 -9.07
N TYR A 249 10.18 23.58 -7.80
CA TYR A 249 8.83 23.37 -7.29
C TYR A 249 7.75 24.16 -8.05
N ASP A 250 7.96 25.49 -8.24
CA ASP A 250 6.99 26.36 -8.91
C ASP A 250 6.86 26.04 -10.40
N ALA A 251 7.98 25.78 -11.09
CA ALA A 251 7.99 25.37 -12.49
C ALA A 251 7.31 24.00 -12.67
N TRP A 252 7.53 23.10 -11.71
CA TRP A 252 6.85 21.78 -11.70
C TRP A 252 5.34 21.94 -11.50
N LEU A 253 4.88 22.81 -10.59
CA LEU A 253 3.45 23.10 -10.41
C LEU A 253 2.80 23.66 -11.67
N ALA A 254 3.46 24.63 -12.33
CA ALA A 254 2.94 25.24 -13.55
C ALA A 254 2.75 24.20 -14.66
N THR A 255 3.80 23.40 -14.97
CA THR A 255 3.78 22.39 -16.03
C THR A 255 2.85 21.23 -15.72
N SER A 256 2.80 20.77 -14.46
CA SER A 256 1.89 19.70 -14.03
C SER A 256 0.43 20.16 -14.07
N GLY A 257 0.17 21.40 -13.69
CA GLY A 257 -1.16 22.00 -13.75
C GLY A 257 -1.69 22.10 -15.18
N GLU A 258 -0.86 22.51 -16.15
CA GLU A 258 -1.22 22.51 -17.57
C GLU A 258 -1.58 21.11 -18.07
N ARG A 259 -0.75 20.10 -17.73
CA ARG A 259 -1.01 18.72 -18.12
C ARG A 259 -2.32 18.19 -17.53
N ILE A 260 -2.58 18.43 -16.23
CA ILE A 260 -3.80 17.97 -15.56
C ILE A 260 -5.04 18.63 -16.18
N ARG A 261 -4.98 19.92 -16.49
CA ARG A 261 -6.09 20.61 -17.17
C ARG A 261 -6.34 20.06 -18.56
N GLY A 262 -5.30 19.68 -19.29
CA GLY A 262 -5.42 19.06 -20.61
C GLY A 262 -6.04 17.64 -20.60
N LEU A 263 -6.03 16.96 -19.46
CA LEU A 263 -6.67 15.66 -19.28
C LEU A 263 -8.18 15.74 -18.93
N ARG A 264 -8.68 16.94 -18.61
CA ARG A 264 -10.11 17.14 -18.33
C ARG A 264 -10.91 17.06 -19.62
N PRO A 265 -12.08 16.38 -19.62
CA PRO A 265 -12.98 16.40 -20.78
C PRO A 265 -13.33 17.84 -21.13
N SER A 266 -13.37 18.15 -22.42
CA SER A 266 -13.90 19.43 -22.90
C SER A 266 -15.35 19.55 -22.43
N SER A 267 -15.66 20.59 -21.67
CA SER A 267 -17.01 20.90 -21.16
C SER A 267 -17.97 21.24 -22.30
#